data_c3055c0cfc3deba1c23e91f149649c9f
#
_entry.id   c3055c0cfc3deba1c23e91f149649c9f
#
_cell.length_a   1.000
_cell.length_b   1.000
_cell.length_c   1.000
_cell.angle_alpha   90.00
_cell.angle_beta   90.00
_cell.angle_gamma   90.00
#
_symmetry.space_group_name_H-M   'P 1'
#
loop_
_entity.id
_entity.type
_entity.pdbx_description
1 polymer ?
#
loop_
_entity_poly.entity_id
_entity_poly.type
_entity_poly.pdbx_seq_one_letter_code
_entity_poly.pdbx_strand_id
1 'polypeptide(L)'
;LELNDSMAIVQYLVTKYEGPLTPKSPDQAAIIGNYWAWCQDYYSFVLSPFHDIITGHNEPFWRNLRLTDTLAEGGKETGIKNLTELHSKRAKRLEQHLKKSSSGPFLTGGDCSYADIFLYTCVRTTQKTGGFGILREVCGNDPFQAYPKILEVCDAVGKIEKVKETAGSKFSDCPI
;
A
#
# COMPACT_ATOMS: atom_id res chain seq x y z
N LEU A 1 14.28 9.36 -22.99
CA LEU A 1 14.28 8.46 -21.83
C LEU A 1 12.92 7.77 -21.74
N GLU A 2 12.91 6.43 -21.84
CA GLU A 2 11.71 5.61 -21.70
C GLU A 2 11.81 4.85 -20.38
N LEU A 3 10.81 5.00 -19.51
CA LEU A 3 10.73 4.36 -18.19
C LEU A 3 9.40 3.64 -18.08
N ASN A 4 9.43 2.35 -17.78
CA ASN A 4 8.23 1.49 -17.70
C ASN A 4 7.89 1.05 -16.28
N ASP A 5 8.83 1.20 -15.32
CA ASP A 5 8.64 0.86 -13.92
C ASP A 5 8.20 2.08 -13.12
N SER A 6 7.14 1.95 -12.32
CA SER A 6 6.56 3.05 -11.55
C SER A 6 7.53 3.63 -10.52
N MET A 7 8.37 2.81 -9.89
CA MET A 7 9.39 3.29 -8.96
C MET A 7 10.46 4.09 -9.67
N ALA A 8 10.94 3.61 -10.83
CA ALA A 8 11.92 4.31 -11.64
C ALA A 8 11.39 5.65 -12.13
N ILE A 9 10.10 5.72 -12.52
CA ILE A 9 9.44 6.97 -12.93
C ILE A 9 9.40 7.95 -11.74
N VAL A 10 8.94 7.51 -10.57
CA VAL A 10 8.85 8.38 -9.39
C VAL A 10 10.25 8.87 -8.97
N GLN A 11 11.24 7.98 -8.90
CA GLN A 11 12.62 8.35 -8.56
C GLN A 11 13.20 9.36 -9.55
N TYR A 12 12.97 9.17 -10.84
CA TYR A 12 13.39 10.13 -11.86
C TYR A 12 12.73 11.50 -11.65
N LEU A 13 11.41 11.52 -11.40
CA LEU A 13 10.68 12.79 -11.22
C LEU A 13 11.15 13.55 -9.96
N VAL A 14 11.27 12.86 -8.82
CA VAL A 14 11.71 13.53 -7.58
C VAL A 14 13.15 13.98 -7.62
N THR A 15 14.02 13.30 -8.38
CA THR A 15 15.41 13.72 -8.60
C THR A 15 15.52 14.89 -9.57
N LYS A 16 14.74 14.86 -10.65
CA LYS A 16 14.81 15.87 -11.71
C LYS A 16 14.21 17.21 -11.28
N TYR A 17 13.12 17.17 -10.53
CA TYR A 17 12.33 18.39 -10.25
C TYR A 17 12.49 18.89 -8.82
N GLU A 18 13.38 18.35 -8.05
CA GLU A 18 13.65 18.70 -6.66
C GLU A 18 12.44 19.31 -5.91
N GLY A 19 12.02 18.72 -4.81
CA GLY A 19 10.82 19.18 -4.13
C GLY A 19 10.66 18.52 -2.77
N PRO A 20 9.51 18.69 -2.13
CA PRO A 20 9.28 18.18 -0.76
C PRO A 20 9.37 16.66 -0.63
N LEU A 21 9.27 15.92 -1.75
CA LEU A 21 9.38 14.45 -1.76
C LEU A 21 10.79 13.97 -2.10
N THR A 22 11.74 14.89 -2.39
CA THR A 22 13.12 14.55 -2.74
C THR A 22 13.87 14.08 -1.48
N PRO A 23 14.51 12.90 -1.51
CA PRO A 23 15.33 12.44 -0.39
C PRO A 23 16.48 13.40 -0.11
N LYS A 24 16.73 13.72 1.16
CA LYS A 24 17.77 14.68 1.60
C LYS A 24 19.16 14.05 1.70
N SER A 25 19.24 12.72 1.64
CA SER A 25 20.51 11.99 1.68
C SER A 25 20.37 10.62 1.00
N PRO A 26 21.50 9.98 0.61
CA PRO A 26 21.50 8.61 0.11
C PRO A 26 20.87 7.61 1.09
N ASP A 27 21.11 7.77 2.39
CA ASP A 27 20.53 6.90 3.43
C ASP A 27 19.00 7.04 3.48
N GLN A 28 18.50 8.28 3.42
CA GLN A 28 17.06 8.52 3.35
C GLN A 28 16.46 7.93 2.08
N ALA A 29 17.13 8.06 0.93
CA ALA A 29 16.69 7.45 -0.32
C ALA A 29 16.60 5.93 -0.21
N ALA A 30 17.58 5.28 0.43
CA ALA A 30 17.58 3.84 0.64
C ALA A 30 16.44 3.39 1.56
N ILE A 31 16.17 4.14 2.64
CA ILE A 31 15.06 3.86 3.56
C ILE A 31 13.71 4.00 2.84
N ILE A 32 13.52 5.08 2.09
CA ILE A 32 12.31 5.30 1.30
C ILE A 32 12.12 4.19 0.28
N GLY A 33 13.18 3.80 -0.43
CA GLY A 33 13.16 2.67 -1.38
C GLY A 33 12.76 1.35 -0.73
N ASN A 34 13.22 1.08 0.49
CA ASN A 34 12.82 -0.11 1.26
C ASN A 34 11.32 -0.11 1.62
N TYR A 35 10.76 1.03 2.04
CA TYR A 35 9.32 1.15 2.30
C TYR A 35 8.50 1.04 1.01
N TRP A 36 8.98 1.64 -0.08
CA TRP A 36 8.34 1.48 -1.40
C TRP A 36 8.28 0.02 -1.81
N ALA A 37 9.40 -0.71 -1.70
CA ALA A 37 9.44 -2.14 -2.00
C ALA A 37 8.44 -2.93 -1.14
N TRP A 38 8.31 -2.59 0.15
CA TRP A 38 7.30 -3.21 1.01
C TRP A 38 5.88 -2.95 0.49
N CYS A 39 5.55 -1.71 0.10
CA CYS A 39 4.24 -1.35 -0.45
C CYS A 39 3.97 -2.06 -1.78
N GLN A 40 4.99 -2.15 -2.64
CA GLN A 40 4.92 -2.86 -3.92
C GLN A 40 4.64 -4.35 -3.72
N ASP A 41 5.35 -4.98 -2.78
CA ASP A 41 5.12 -6.37 -2.39
C ASP A 41 3.72 -6.58 -1.80
N TYR A 42 3.27 -5.66 -0.95
CA TYR A 42 1.93 -5.73 -0.39
C TYR A 42 0.87 -5.63 -1.48
N TYR A 43 1.01 -4.68 -2.40
CA TYR A 43 0.11 -4.54 -3.55
C TYR A 43 0.10 -5.81 -4.40
N SER A 44 1.28 -6.31 -4.79
CA SER A 44 1.41 -7.44 -5.72
C SER A 44 1.01 -8.79 -5.11
N PHE A 45 1.31 -9.00 -3.82
CA PHE A 45 1.11 -10.31 -3.18
C PHE A 45 -0.12 -10.39 -2.28
N VAL A 46 -0.75 -9.28 -1.97
CA VAL A 46 -1.97 -9.24 -1.15
C VAL A 46 -3.14 -8.67 -1.93
N LEU A 47 -3.05 -7.40 -2.35
CA LEU A 47 -4.19 -6.70 -2.92
C LEU A 47 -4.60 -7.25 -4.27
N SER A 48 -3.65 -7.46 -5.17
CA SER A 48 -3.93 -7.94 -6.53
C SER A 48 -4.49 -9.37 -6.53
N PRO A 49 -3.86 -10.38 -5.87
CA PRO A 49 -4.44 -11.72 -5.78
C PRO A 49 -5.80 -11.74 -5.10
N PHE A 50 -6.02 -10.86 -4.11
CA PHE A 50 -7.31 -10.75 -3.43
C PHE A 50 -8.41 -10.33 -4.41
N HIS A 51 -8.14 -9.29 -5.20
CA HIS A 51 -9.05 -8.83 -6.24
C HIS A 51 -9.37 -9.95 -7.24
N ASP A 52 -8.35 -10.67 -7.73
CA ASP A 52 -8.52 -11.73 -8.74
C ASP A 52 -9.36 -12.91 -8.22
N ILE A 53 -9.10 -13.36 -6.99
CA ILE A 53 -9.84 -14.48 -6.39
C ILE A 53 -11.32 -14.14 -6.23
N ILE A 54 -11.65 -12.90 -5.90
CA ILE A 54 -13.04 -12.53 -5.62
C ILE A 54 -13.81 -12.16 -6.87
N THR A 55 -13.22 -11.39 -7.77
CA THR A 55 -13.89 -10.95 -8.99
C THR A 55 -13.92 -12.03 -10.07
N GLY A 56 -13.09 -13.05 -9.96
CA GLY A 56 -12.91 -14.06 -11.01
C GLY A 56 -12.24 -13.48 -12.26
N HIS A 57 -11.70 -12.26 -12.17
CA HIS A 57 -10.96 -11.63 -13.27
C HIS A 57 -9.61 -12.31 -13.44
N ASN A 58 -9.53 -13.15 -14.47
CA ASN A 58 -8.29 -13.79 -14.91
C ASN A 58 -7.57 -12.86 -15.91
N GLU A 59 -7.15 -11.69 -15.47
CA GLU A 59 -6.32 -10.83 -16.32
C GLU A 59 -4.98 -11.54 -16.61
N PRO A 60 -4.59 -11.69 -17.88
CA PRO A 60 -3.39 -12.45 -18.27
C PRO A 60 -2.09 -11.94 -17.63
N PHE A 61 -2.04 -10.66 -17.29
CA PHE A 61 -0.89 -10.02 -16.69
C PHE A 61 -0.60 -10.54 -15.27
N TRP A 62 -1.63 -10.81 -14.47
CA TRP A 62 -1.51 -11.28 -13.09
C TRP A 62 -1.32 -12.79 -12.99
N ARG A 63 -1.76 -13.55 -14.00
CA ARG A 63 -1.57 -15.00 -14.12
C ARG A 63 -0.10 -15.44 -14.08
N ASN A 64 0.81 -14.58 -14.51
CA ASN A 64 2.24 -14.91 -14.51
C ASN A 64 2.86 -15.05 -13.13
N LEU A 65 2.18 -14.62 -12.06
CA LEU A 65 2.71 -14.72 -10.71
C LEU A 65 2.52 -16.09 -10.05
N ARG A 66 1.76 -17.02 -10.65
CA ARG A 66 1.44 -18.36 -10.09
C ARG A 66 0.98 -18.36 -8.63
N LEU A 67 1.04 -17.17 -7.99
CA LEU A 67 0.75 -16.99 -6.58
C LEU A 67 -0.75 -17.10 -6.32
N THR A 68 -1.58 -16.53 -7.20
CA THR A 68 -3.04 -16.61 -7.09
C THR A 68 -3.50 -18.05 -7.14
N ASP A 69 -2.98 -18.83 -8.08
CA ASP A 69 -3.31 -20.25 -8.22
C ASP A 69 -2.87 -21.04 -6.98
N THR A 70 -1.63 -20.81 -6.50
CA THR A 70 -1.12 -21.47 -5.28
C THR A 70 -1.91 -21.08 -4.04
N LEU A 71 -2.25 -19.78 -3.88
CA LEU A 71 -3.04 -19.32 -2.74
C LEU A 71 -4.48 -19.80 -2.77
N ALA A 72 -5.04 -19.99 -3.97
CA ALA A 72 -6.39 -20.51 -4.17
C ALA A 72 -6.43 -22.06 -4.33
N GLU A 73 -5.31 -22.76 -4.16
CA GLU A 73 -5.27 -24.20 -4.12
C GLU A 73 -6.19 -24.70 -2.98
N GLY A 74 -7.24 -25.45 -3.34
CA GLY A 74 -8.31 -25.81 -2.40
C GLY A 74 -9.55 -24.91 -2.48
N GLY A 75 -9.62 -23.98 -3.45
CA GLY A 75 -10.79 -23.16 -3.78
C GLY A 75 -10.79 -21.75 -3.19
N LYS A 76 -11.82 -20.99 -3.57
CA LYS A 76 -11.96 -19.56 -3.24
C LYS A 76 -11.87 -19.27 -1.74
N GLU A 77 -12.55 -20.05 -0.88
CA GLU A 77 -12.54 -19.84 0.57
C GLU A 77 -11.14 -20.02 1.16
N THR A 78 -10.40 -21.04 0.71
CA THR A 78 -9.01 -21.26 1.11
C THR A 78 -8.12 -20.11 0.67
N GLY A 79 -8.28 -19.63 -0.56
CA GLY A 79 -7.55 -18.48 -1.06
C GLY A 79 -7.79 -17.21 -0.24
N ILE A 80 -9.03 -16.91 0.10
CA ILE A 80 -9.42 -15.80 0.96
C ILE A 80 -8.76 -15.91 2.34
N LYS A 81 -8.82 -17.08 2.98
CA LYS A 81 -8.19 -17.33 4.27
C LYS A 81 -6.68 -17.09 4.21
N ASN A 82 -6.00 -17.69 3.22
CA ASN A 82 -4.55 -17.57 3.05
C ASN A 82 -4.12 -16.10 2.85
N LEU A 83 -4.88 -15.35 2.05
CA LEU A 83 -4.61 -13.92 1.83
C LEU A 83 -4.86 -13.06 3.06
N THR A 84 -5.90 -13.36 3.84
CA THR A 84 -6.18 -12.66 5.09
C THR A 84 -5.05 -12.89 6.11
N GLU A 85 -4.54 -14.11 6.19
CA GLU A 85 -3.37 -14.44 7.03
C GLU A 85 -2.11 -13.70 6.54
N LEU A 86 -1.88 -13.66 5.23
CA LEU A 86 -0.74 -12.96 4.63
C LEU A 86 -0.83 -11.45 4.86
N HIS A 87 -2.04 -10.85 4.69
CA HIS A 87 -2.31 -9.47 5.05
C HIS A 87 -1.90 -9.18 6.49
N SER A 88 -2.46 -9.95 7.43
CA SER A 88 -2.21 -9.78 8.87
C SER A 88 -0.72 -9.89 9.20
N LYS A 89 -0.01 -10.85 8.63
CA LYS A 89 1.43 -11.04 8.82
C LYS A 89 2.25 -9.86 8.33
N ARG A 90 1.92 -9.34 7.14
CA ARG A 90 2.65 -8.21 6.53
C ARG A 90 2.35 -6.90 7.25
N ALA A 91 1.09 -6.60 7.52
CA ALA A 91 0.70 -5.40 8.24
C ALA A 91 1.26 -5.37 9.67
N LYS A 92 1.23 -6.49 10.40
CA LYS A 92 1.85 -6.61 11.73
C LYS A 92 3.35 -6.35 11.70
N ARG A 93 4.06 -6.84 10.68
CA ARG A 93 5.50 -6.62 10.53
C ARG A 93 5.82 -5.14 10.31
N LEU A 94 5.08 -4.44 9.43
CA LEU A 94 5.23 -3.01 9.22
C LEU A 94 4.92 -2.22 10.49
N GLU A 95 3.79 -2.49 11.12
CA GLU A 95 3.38 -1.87 12.39
C GLU A 95 4.47 -1.98 13.48
N GLN A 96 5.05 -3.17 13.64
CA GLN A 96 6.13 -3.40 14.61
C GLN A 96 7.40 -2.63 14.25
N HIS A 97 7.71 -2.52 12.94
CA HIS A 97 8.85 -1.74 12.49
C HIS A 97 8.65 -0.26 12.75
N LEU A 98 7.47 0.28 12.43
CA LEU A 98 7.13 1.68 12.69
C LEU A 98 7.18 2.04 14.18
N LYS A 99 6.69 1.16 15.05
CA LYS A 99 6.79 1.36 16.52
C LYS A 99 8.23 1.48 17.04
N LYS A 100 9.18 0.87 16.33
CA LYS A 100 10.60 0.87 16.74
C LYS A 100 11.42 2.01 16.12
N SER A 101 11.09 2.39 14.89
CA SER A 101 11.95 3.25 14.05
C SER A 101 11.40 4.64 13.79
N SER A 102 10.09 4.85 13.93
CA SER A 102 9.48 6.12 13.58
C SER A 102 9.51 7.11 14.76
N SER A 103 10.23 8.22 14.58
CA SER A 103 10.22 9.37 15.49
C SER A 103 9.26 10.49 15.05
N GLY A 104 8.40 10.24 14.07
CA GLY A 104 7.48 11.24 13.51
C GLY A 104 6.27 10.62 12.81
N PRO A 105 5.46 11.45 12.15
CA PRO A 105 4.19 11.03 11.58
C PRO A 105 4.31 10.27 10.24
N PHE A 106 5.50 10.19 9.64
CA PHE A 106 5.75 9.55 8.35
C PHE A 106 6.69 8.36 8.47
N LEU A 107 6.79 7.56 7.42
CA LEU A 107 7.64 6.35 7.38
C LEU A 107 9.11 6.62 7.73
N THR A 108 9.61 7.78 7.31
CA THR A 108 11.00 8.22 7.57
C THR A 108 11.11 9.22 8.72
N GLY A 109 10.04 9.45 9.48
CA GLY A 109 10.01 10.39 10.59
C GLY A 109 9.32 11.71 10.25
N GLY A 110 10.07 12.82 10.07
CA GLY A 110 9.52 14.17 10.00
C GLY A 110 8.94 14.59 8.66
N ASP A 111 9.43 14.03 7.55
CA ASP A 111 9.07 14.46 6.20
C ASP A 111 8.28 13.37 5.45
N CYS A 112 7.23 13.80 4.74
CA CYS A 112 6.49 12.92 3.84
C CYS A 112 7.36 12.52 2.64
N SER A 113 7.32 11.27 2.26
CA SER A 113 7.99 10.71 1.09
C SER A 113 6.98 10.13 0.09
N TYR A 114 7.46 9.79 -1.10
CA TYR A 114 6.63 9.09 -2.08
C TYR A 114 6.22 7.68 -1.62
N ALA A 115 6.96 7.04 -0.71
CA ALA A 115 6.57 5.76 -0.12
C ALA A 115 5.37 5.92 0.84
N ASP A 116 5.27 7.04 1.57
CA ASP A 116 4.12 7.37 2.41
C ASP A 116 2.84 7.50 1.57
N ILE A 117 2.94 8.18 0.42
CA ILE A 117 1.82 8.34 -0.51
C ILE A 117 1.40 6.98 -1.08
N PHE A 118 2.34 6.10 -1.38
CA PHE A 118 2.04 4.76 -1.86
C PHE A 118 1.35 3.92 -0.77
N LEU A 119 1.87 3.94 0.47
CA LEU A 119 1.23 3.28 1.61
C LEU A 119 -0.19 3.79 1.82
N TYR A 120 -0.38 5.12 1.83
CA TYR A 120 -1.69 5.76 1.92
C TYR A 120 -2.65 5.21 0.85
N THR A 121 -2.20 5.15 -0.39
CA THR A 121 -3.01 4.63 -1.50
C THR A 121 -3.39 3.16 -1.28
N CYS A 122 -2.44 2.30 -0.88
CA CYS A 122 -2.71 0.90 -0.57
C CYS A 122 -3.75 0.75 0.53
N VAL A 123 -3.57 1.46 1.65
CA VAL A 123 -4.48 1.38 2.81
C VAL A 123 -5.87 1.91 2.46
N ARG A 124 -5.96 3.13 1.90
CA ARG A 124 -7.26 3.74 1.59
C ARG A 124 -8.03 2.97 0.51
N THR A 125 -7.35 2.36 -0.43
CA THR A 125 -7.98 1.51 -1.44
C THR A 125 -8.64 0.28 -0.80
N THR A 126 -8.03 -0.32 0.23
CA THR A 126 -8.62 -1.47 0.94
C THR A 126 -9.75 -1.09 1.89
N GLN A 127 -9.80 0.16 2.33
CA GLN A 127 -10.88 0.67 3.20
C GLN A 127 -12.14 1.03 2.42
N LYS A 128 -12.06 1.19 1.10
CA LYS A 128 -13.23 1.43 0.24
C LYS A 128 -14.10 0.18 0.12
N THR A 129 -15.37 0.38 -0.19
CA THR A 129 -16.30 -0.69 -0.60
C THR A 129 -16.17 -0.93 -2.11
N GLY A 130 -16.14 -2.20 -2.52
CA GLY A 130 -15.98 -2.61 -3.92
C GLY A 130 -14.53 -2.60 -4.43
N GLY A 131 -14.23 -3.31 -5.49
CA GLY A 131 -12.88 -3.46 -6.03
C GLY A 131 -11.89 -4.01 -5.00
N PHE A 132 -10.84 -3.26 -4.68
CA PHE A 132 -9.88 -3.62 -3.63
C PHE A 132 -10.44 -3.53 -2.19
N GLY A 133 -11.62 -2.92 -1.99
CA GLY A 133 -12.34 -2.88 -0.71
C GLY A 133 -12.90 -4.22 -0.26
N ILE A 134 -12.78 -5.24 -1.09
CA ILE A 134 -13.14 -6.62 -0.80
C ILE A 134 -12.43 -7.16 0.44
N LEU A 135 -11.19 -6.71 0.73
CA LEU A 135 -10.51 -7.08 1.97
C LEU A 135 -11.31 -6.62 3.20
N ARG A 136 -11.94 -5.45 3.15
CA ARG A 136 -12.84 -4.96 4.19
C ARG A 136 -14.09 -5.82 4.32
N GLU A 137 -14.71 -6.18 3.21
CA GLU A 137 -15.91 -7.03 3.20
C GLU A 137 -15.64 -8.40 3.82
N VAL A 138 -14.49 -8.99 3.48
CA VAL A 138 -14.07 -10.30 4.01
C VAL A 138 -13.67 -10.23 5.47
N CYS A 139 -12.95 -9.20 5.90
CA CYS A 139 -12.59 -9.00 7.31
C CYS A 139 -13.78 -8.57 8.17
N GLY A 140 -14.90 -8.13 7.57
CA GLY A 140 -16.08 -7.64 8.29
C GLY A 140 -15.86 -6.30 9.01
N ASN A 141 -14.67 -5.70 8.90
CA ASN A 141 -14.28 -4.42 9.50
C ASN A 141 -13.11 -3.80 8.72
N ASP A 142 -12.59 -2.66 9.19
CA ASP A 142 -11.37 -2.07 8.63
C ASP A 142 -10.18 -3.04 8.81
N PRO A 143 -9.57 -3.53 7.71
CA PRO A 143 -8.46 -4.48 7.78
C PRO A 143 -7.22 -3.92 8.46
N PHE A 144 -7.10 -2.59 8.58
CA PHE A 144 -5.99 -1.92 9.25
C PHE A 144 -6.31 -1.45 10.67
N GLN A 145 -7.53 -1.66 11.20
CA GLN A 145 -7.94 -1.21 12.53
C GLN A 145 -6.99 -1.66 13.65
N ALA A 146 -6.37 -2.84 13.52
CA ALA A 146 -5.42 -3.37 14.49
C ALA A 146 -3.99 -2.77 14.39
N TYR A 147 -3.76 -1.84 13.45
CA TYR A 147 -2.43 -1.31 13.10
C TYR A 147 -2.39 0.22 13.19
N PRO A 148 -2.46 0.79 14.41
CA PRO A 148 -2.62 2.24 14.61
C PRO A 148 -1.46 3.07 14.05
N LYS A 149 -0.21 2.57 14.05
CA LYS A 149 0.91 3.31 13.47
C LYS A 149 0.82 3.44 11.95
N ILE A 150 0.32 2.41 11.29
CA ILE A 150 0.04 2.48 9.84
C ILE A 150 -1.05 3.53 9.58
N LEU A 151 -2.11 3.55 10.38
CA LEU A 151 -3.20 4.53 10.25
C LEU A 151 -2.73 5.95 10.54
N GLU A 152 -1.86 6.15 11.56
CA GLU A 152 -1.26 7.47 11.87
C GLU A 152 -0.50 8.03 10.66
N VAL A 153 0.29 7.20 9.96
CA VAL A 153 0.98 7.61 8.71
C VAL A 153 -0.04 8.01 7.65
N CYS A 154 -1.06 7.19 7.44
CA CYS A 154 -2.10 7.47 6.45
C CYS A 154 -2.87 8.76 6.77
N ASP A 155 -3.18 9.01 8.04
CA ASP A 155 -3.86 10.22 8.48
C ASP A 155 -2.98 11.47 8.29
N ALA A 156 -1.68 11.35 8.54
CA ALA A 156 -0.73 12.44 8.29
C ALA A 156 -0.64 12.78 6.80
N VAL A 157 -0.54 11.76 5.93
CA VAL A 157 -0.54 11.95 4.47
C VAL A 157 -1.86 12.58 4.00
N GLY A 158 -3.00 12.10 4.51
CA GLY A 158 -4.32 12.61 4.17
C GLY A 158 -4.56 14.07 4.54
N LYS A 159 -3.78 14.63 5.49
CA LYS A 159 -3.83 16.07 5.86
C LYS A 159 -3.06 16.97 4.91
N ILE A 160 -2.23 16.44 4.04
CA ILE A 160 -1.47 17.23 3.05
C ILE A 160 -2.45 17.75 2.00
N GLU A 161 -2.49 19.08 1.82
CA GLU A 161 -3.50 19.76 0.97
C GLU A 161 -3.53 19.21 -0.46
N LYS A 162 -2.37 19.03 -1.08
CA LYS A 162 -2.27 18.43 -2.42
C LYS A 162 -2.80 17.00 -2.51
N VAL A 163 -2.67 16.23 -1.44
CA VAL A 163 -3.23 14.88 -1.36
C VAL A 163 -4.74 14.95 -1.23
N LYS A 164 -5.26 15.85 -0.38
CA LYS A 164 -6.71 16.08 -0.26
C LYS A 164 -7.35 16.50 -1.58
N GLU A 165 -6.77 17.47 -2.28
CA GLU A 165 -7.26 17.96 -3.57
C GLU A 165 -7.33 16.82 -4.60
N THR A 166 -6.29 15.97 -4.64
CA THR A 166 -6.17 14.88 -5.62
C THR A 166 -6.99 13.65 -5.22
N ALA A 167 -6.96 13.29 -3.95
CA ALA A 167 -7.60 12.09 -3.42
C ALA A 167 -9.07 12.33 -3.07
N GLY A 168 -9.46 13.57 -2.70
CA GLY A 168 -10.80 13.91 -2.27
C GLY A 168 -11.89 13.52 -3.25
N SER A 169 -11.64 13.66 -4.55
CA SER A 169 -12.57 13.21 -5.59
C SER A 169 -12.59 11.68 -5.78
N LYS A 170 -11.51 10.98 -5.42
CA LYS A 170 -11.36 9.54 -5.60
C LYS A 170 -11.62 8.74 -4.33
N PHE A 171 -11.46 9.37 -3.17
CA PHE A 171 -11.59 8.75 -1.85
C PHE A 171 -12.67 9.42 -0.98
N SER A 172 -13.60 10.20 -1.58
CA SER A 172 -14.70 10.89 -0.88
C SER A 172 -15.58 9.96 -0.06
N ASP A 173 -15.66 8.69 -0.45
CA ASP A 173 -16.51 7.69 0.19
C ASP A 173 -15.78 6.88 1.28
N CYS A 174 -14.52 7.21 1.57
CA CYS A 174 -13.81 6.63 2.71
C CYS A 174 -14.13 7.45 3.97
N PRO A 175 -14.73 6.88 5.02
CA PRO A 175 -14.81 7.56 6.30
C PRO A 175 -13.40 7.88 6.81
N ILE A 176 -13.18 9.16 7.10
CA ILE A 176 -11.97 9.67 7.75
C ILE A 176 -12.04 9.27 9.22
#